data_7663889da017661eb9ddef48afeefc62
#
_entry.id   7663889da017661eb9ddef48afeefc62
#
_cell.length_a   1.000
_cell.length_b   1.000
_cell.length_c   1.000
_cell.angle_alpha   90.00
_cell.angle_beta   90.00
_cell.angle_gamma   90.00
#
_symmetry.space_group_name_H-M   'P 1'
#
loop_
_entity.id
_entity.type
_entity.pdbx_description
1 polymer ?
#
loop_
_entity_poly.entity_id
_entity_poly.type
_entity_poly.pdbx_seq_one_letter_code
_entity_poly.pdbx_strand_id
1 'polypeptide(L)'
;MIVALGSLHREAAGIIRSGHYSVVEAPEDFIAHRPVLPDTPADNTTNPFPAIVLSGSGTDRAARATAWAIEEFSPEAIISFGFCGATRDHEQAGDIVIAARVVNLPGTPVEWSINGAPESLGPDRTLRLAARTAVEVTGLDYHHGTIVTVSTAPRTAGMKRWLGDSINATAVDTETHAVADAAGKAGVPWGSVLSILDN
;
A
#
# COMPACT_ATOMS: atom_id res chain seq x y z
N MET A 1 -17.75 -0.52 -0.31
CA MET A 1 -16.77 -1.64 -0.39
C MET A 1 -15.37 -1.06 -0.33
N ILE A 2 -14.43 -1.73 0.35
CA ILE A 2 -13.01 -1.36 0.36
C ILE A 2 -12.29 -2.08 -0.79
N VAL A 3 -11.32 -1.43 -1.43
CA VAL A 3 -10.37 -2.06 -2.34
C VAL A 3 -8.99 -2.11 -1.67
N ALA A 4 -8.38 -3.29 -1.63
CA ALA A 4 -6.99 -3.49 -1.25
C ALA A 4 -6.15 -3.59 -2.52
N LEU A 5 -5.17 -2.71 -2.66
CA LEU A 5 -4.30 -2.62 -3.83
C LEU A 5 -2.87 -2.98 -3.46
N GLY A 6 -2.37 -4.06 -4.06
CA GLY A 6 -1.00 -4.53 -3.91
C GLY A 6 -0.29 -4.64 -5.25
N SER A 7 0.97 -5.04 -5.23
CA SER A 7 1.75 -5.19 -6.45
C SER A 7 1.84 -6.64 -6.91
N LEU A 8 2.13 -7.58 -6.03
CA LEU A 8 2.46 -8.96 -6.39
C LEU A 8 1.48 -9.99 -5.80
N HIS A 9 1.25 -11.07 -6.51
CA HIS A 9 0.38 -12.16 -6.07
C HIS A 9 0.76 -12.71 -4.68
N ARG A 10 2.06 -12.78 -4.36
CA ARG A 10 2.54 -13.27 -3.05
C ARG A 10 2.08 -12.40 -1.88
N GLU A 11 1.85 -11.11 -2.11
CA GLU A 11 1.36 -10.17 -1.09
C GLU A 11 -0.09 -10.46 -0.70
N ALA A 12 -0.91 -10.84 -1.67
CA ALA A 12 -2.32 -11.14 -1.48
C ALA A 12 -2.63 -12.62 -1.21
N ALA A 13 -1.68 -13.51 -1.41
CA ALA A 13 -1.92 -14.96 -1.39
C ALA A 13 -2.55 -15.47 -0.09
N GLY A 14 -2.21 -14.88 1.06
CA GLY A 14 -2.82 -15.19 2.35
C GLY A 14 -4.29 -14.78 2.40
N ILE A 15 -4.59 -13.57 1.95
CA ILE A 15 -5.95 -13.00 1.97
C ILE A 15 -6.84 -13.79 1.00
N ILE A 16 -6.37 -14.04 -0.22
CA ILE A 16 -7.14 -14.79 -1.24
C ILE A 16 -7.45 -16.20 -0.75
N ARG A 17 -6.51 -16.87 -0.08
CA ARG A 17 -6.74 -18.23 0.45
C ARG A 17 -7.65 -18.27 1.68
N SER A 18 -7.71 -17.22 2.46
CA SER A 18 -8.55 -17.15 3.68
C SER A 18 -9.99 -16.77 3.39
N GLY A 19 -10.28 -16.19 2.23
CA GLY A 19 -11.60 -15.74 1.80
C GLY A 19 -12.13 -16.49 0.59
N HIS A 20 -13.41 -16.27 0.29
CA HIS A 20 -14.02 -16.73 -0.97
C HIS A 20 -13.90 -15.59 -1.99
N TYR A 21 -13.12 -15.81 -3.03
CA TYR A 21 -12.89 -14.82 -4.08
C TYR A 21 -13.19 -15.38 -5.47
N SER A 22 -13.81 -14.58 -6.31
CA SER A 22 -13.90 -14.79 -7.74
C SER A 22 -12.95 -13.87 -8.49
N VAL A 23 -12.41 -14.34 -9.61
CA VAL A 23 -11.61 -13.51 -10.50
C VAL A 23 -12.54 -12.52 -11.21
N VAL A 24 -12.08 -11.27 -11.31
CA VAL A 24 -12.74 -10.21 -12.08
C VAL A 24 -11.95 -10.00 -13.37
N GLU A 25 -12.63 -9.85 -14.49
CA GLU A 25 -11.99 -9.46 -15.74
C GLU A 25 -11.37 -8.08 -15.60
N ALA A 26 -10.08 -7.99 -15.81
CA ALA A 26 -9.29 -6.78 -15.66
C ALA A 26 -8.38 -6.61 -16.88
N PRO A 27 -7.86 -5.40 -17.15
CA PRO A 27 -6.81 -5.22 -18.17
C PRO A 27 -5.66 -6.22 -18.00
N GLU A 28 -5.04 -6.65 -19.10
CA GLU A 28 -4.01 -7.72 -19.13
C GLU A 28 -2.86 -7.51 -18.11
N ASP A 29 -2.64 -6.28 -17.70
CA ASP A 29 -1.58 -5.91 -16.76
C ASP A 29 -1.94 -6.16 -15.29
N PHE A 30 -3.23 -6.40 -14.96
CA PHE A 30 -3.73 -6.45 -13.60
C PHE A 30 -4.36 -7.80 -13.30
N ILE A 31 -4.36 -8.16 -12.01
CA ILE A 31 -5.13 -9.29 -11.49
C ILE A 31 -6.12 -8.73 -10.48
N ALA A 32 -7.39 -9.03 -10.65
CA ALA A 32 -8.42 -8.54 -9.74
C ALA A 32 -9.29 -9.68 -9.21
N HIS A 33 -9.66 -9.55 -7.94
CA HIS A 33 -10.51 -10.50 -7.24
C HIS A 33 -11.61 -9.74 -6.50
N ARG A 34 -12.84 -10.23 -6.61
CA ARG A 34 -13.97 -9.74 -5.84
C ARG A 34 -14.36 -10.78 -4.78
N PRO A 35 -14.61 -10.38 -3.53
CA PRO A 35 -15.08 -11.31 -2.53
C PRO A 35 -16.47 -11.81 -2.88
N VAL A 36 -16.69 -13.12 -2.76
CA VAL A 36 -17.98 -13.79 -2.98
C VAL A 36 -18.70 -13.85 -1.65
N LEU A 37 -19.91 -13.29 -1.61
CA LEU A 37 -20.78 -13.44 -0.44
C LEU A 37 -21.33 -14.86 -0.39
N PRO A 38 -21.45 -15.49 0.78
CA PRO A 38 -22.19 -16.74 0.94
C PRO A 38 -23.67 -16.51 0.59
N ASP A 39 -24.32 -17.51 -0.02
CA ASP A 39 -25.70 -17.46 -0.49
C ASP A 39 -26.75 -17.24 0.61
N THR A 40 -26.36 -17.18 1.86
CA THR A 40 -27.26 -16.93 2.99
C THR A 40 -27.15 -15.48 3.43
N PRO A 41 -28.19 -14.66 3.28
CA PRO A 41 -28.22 -13.31 3.85
C PRO A 41 -28.43 -13.44 5.36
N ALA A 42 -27.34 -13.63 6.09
CA ALA A 42 -27.37 -13.38 7.51
C ALA A 42 -27.18 -11.87 7.71
N ASP A 43 -28.25 -11.21 8.10
CA ASP A 43 -28.28 -9.81 8.53
C ASP A 43 -27.36 -8.86 7.77
N ASN A 44 -27.89 -7.84 7.16
CA ASN A 44 -27.25 -6.58 6.64
C ASN A 44 -25.73 -6.38 6.87
N THR A 45 -24.95 -7.44 7.02
CA THR A 45 -23.52 -7.41 7.24
C THR A 45 -22.83 -7.11 5.90
N THR A 46 -22.25 -5.92 5.82
CA THR A 46 -21.30 -5.58 4.77
C THR A 46 -20.22 -6.68 4.70
N ASN A 47 -19.89 -7.12 3.50
CA ASN A 47 -18.82 -8.09 3.29
C ASN A 47 -17.53 -7.58 3.96
N PRO A 48 -16.95 -8.31 4.95
CA PRO A 48 -15.76 -7.85 5.66
C PRO A 48 -14.48 -7.91 4.81
N PHE A 49 -14.53 -8.59 3.66
CA PHE A 49 -13.37 -8.75 2.78
C PHE A 49 -13.32 -7.65 1.71
N PRO A 50 -12.14 -7.06 1.47
CA PRO A 50 -11.95 -6.08 0.40
C PRO A 50 -11.95 -6.77 -0.97
N ALA A 51 -12.26 -6.04 -2.04
CA ALA A 51 -11.80 -6.45 -3.36
C ALA A 51 -10.27 -6.28 -3.42
N ILE A 52 -9.59 -7.18 -4.15
CA ILE A 52 -8.13 -7.19 -4.26
C ILE A 52 -7.75 -6.87 -5.69
N VAL A 53 -6.85 -5.91 -5.86
CA VAL A 53 -6.27 -5.56 -7.15
C VAL A 53 -4.76 -5.63 -7.07
N LEU A 54 -4.13 -6.36 -7.98
CA LEU A 54 -2.68 -6.53 -8.06
C LEU A 54 -2.18 -5.89 -9.35
N SER A 55 -1.45 -4.81 -9.19
CA SER A 55 -1.01 -3.95 -10.29
C SER A 55 0.22 -4.46 -11.04
N GLY A 56 0.97 -5.39 -10.46
CA GLY A 56 2.38 -5.55 -10.81
C GLY A 56 3.22 -4.41 -10.24
N SER A 57 4.55 -4.56 -10.26
CA SER A 57 5.45 -3.55 -9.65
C SER A 57 5.59 -2.28 -10.49
N GLY A 58 5.72 -1.16 -9.81
CA GLY A 58 6.05 0.16 -10.34
C GLY A 58 4.91 1.17 -10.32
N THR A 59 5.30 2.44 -10.21
CA THR A 59 4.38 3.58 -10.02
C THR A 59 3.33 3.72 -11.11
N ASP A 60 3.70 3.56 -12.39
CA ASP A 60 2.77 3.72 -13.51
C ASP A 60 1.67 2.66 -13.52
N ARG A 61 2.04 1.42 -13.21
CA ARG A 61 1.08 0.32 -13.09
C ARG A 61 0.15 0.53 -11.90
N ALA A 62 0.70 0.91 -10.75
CA ALA A 62 -0.08 1.19 -9.55
C ALA A 62 -1.08 2.33 -9.77
N ALA A 63 -0.67 3.42 -10.44
CA ALA A 63 -1.58 4.53 -10.77
C ALA A 63 -2.73 4.07 -11.69
N ARG A 64 -2.43 3.34 -12.77
CA ARG A 64 -3.45 2.83 -13.71
C ARG A 64 -4.39 1.82 -13.05
N ALA A 65 -3.84 0.91 -12.25
CA ALA A 65 -4.64 -0.07 -11.52
C ALA A 65 -5.56 0.59 -10.50
N THR A 66 -5.10 1.64 -9.83
CA THR A 66 -5.92 2.42 -8.89
C THR A 66 -7.06 3.12 -9.62
N ALA A 67 -6.78 3.79 -10.74
CA ALA A 67 -7.81 4.45 -11.54
C ALA A 67 -8.87 3.44 -12.03
N TRP A 68 -8.44 2.33 -12.60
CA TRP A 68 -9.34 1.25 -13.02
C TRP A 68 -10.17 0.68 -11.84
N ALA A 69 -9.54 0.45 -10.69
CA ALA A 69 -10.24 -0.06 -9.52
C ALA A 69 -11.31 0.90 -8.99
N ILE A 70 -11.08 2.21 -9.11
CA ILE A 70 -12.07 3.24 -8.76
C ILE A 70 -13.28 3.17 -9.69
N GLU A 71 -13.05 3.05 -11.00
CA GLU A 71 -14.11 2.94 -12.00
C GLU A 71 -14.90 1.65 -11.85
N GLU A 72 -14.22 0.50 -11.70
CA GLU A 72 -14.83 -0.83 -11.63
C GLU A 72 -15.62 -1.06 -10.34
N PHE A 73 -15.05 -0.65 -9.19
CA PHE A 73 -15.60 -1.01 -7.88
C PHE A 73 -16.30 0.14 -7.16
N SER A 74 -16.14 1.40 -7.58
CA SER A 74 -16.64 2.60 -6.87
C SER A 74 -16.39 2.51 -5.37
N PRO A 75 -15.13 2.36 -4.92
CA PRO A 75 -14.81 2.03 -3.54
C PRO A 75 -15.06 3.21 -2.58
N GLU A 76 -15.46 2.89 -1.36
CA GLU A 76 -15.54 3.85 -0.24
C GLU A 76 -14.16 4.21 0.30
N ALA A 77 -13.18 3.32 0.12
CA ALA A 77 -11.80 3.53 0.52
C ALA A 77 -10.84 2.59 -0.23
N ILE A 78 -9.58 3.02 -0.34
CA ILE A 78 -8.49 2.22 -0.91
C ILE A 78 -7.41 2.03 0.15
N ILE A 79 -6.93 0.79 0.29
CA ILE A 79 -5.80 0.44 1.14
C ILE A 79 -4.66 -0.07 0.26
N SER A 80 -3.56 0.68 0.18
CA SER A 80 -2.31 0.16 -0.36
C SER A 80 -1.71 -0.83 0.62
N PHE A 81 -1.39 -2.05 0.17
CA PHE A 81 -0.77 -3.09 0.99
C PHE A 81 0.35 -3.79 0.22
N GLY A 82 1.25 -4.45 0.92
CA GLY A 82 2.33 -5.20 0.30
C GLY A 82 3.59 -5.21 1.13
N PHE A 83 4.73 -5.35 0.46
CA PHE A 83 6.04 -5.36 1.10
C PHE A 83 6.80 -4.06 0.90
N CYS A 84 7.66 -3.73 1.87
CA CYS A 84 8.57 -2.59 1.83
C CYS A 84 9.95 -2.97 2.34
N GLY A 85 10.95 -2.14 2.06
CA GLY A 85 12.25 -2.20 2.70
C GLY A 85 12.28 -1.30 3.93
N ALA A 86 12.94 -1.73 5.02
CA ALA A 86 13.23 -0.90 6.17
C ALA A 86 14.27 0.17 5.82
N THR A 87 14.22 1.30 6.50
CA THR A 87 15.19 2.38 6.31
C THR A 87 16.05 2.63 7.54
N ARG A 88 15.77 1.93 8.64
CA ARG A 88 16.46 2.05 9.92
C ARG A 88 16.74 0.68 10.54
N ASP A 89 17.82 0.61 11.30
CA ASP A 89 18.34 -0.66 11.87
C ASP A 89 17.41 -1.29 12.93
N HIS A 90 16.48 -0.52 13.50
CA HIS A 90 15.53 -1.04 14.50
C HIS A 90 14.22 -1.57 13.88
N GLU A 91 14.01 -1.36 12.61
CA GLU A 91 12.86 -1.86 11.85
C GLU A 91 13.20 -3.27 11.35
N GLN A 92 12.42 -4.27 11.74
CA GLN A 92 12.73 -5.67 11.49
C GLN A 92 11.84 -6.29 10.41
N ALA A 93 12.34 -7.29 9.72
CA ALA A 93 11.51 -8.06 8.77
C ALA A 93 10.33 -8.71 9.51
N GLY A 94 9.13 -8.50 8.98
CA GLY A 94 7.86 -8.91 9.59
C GLY A 94 7.13 -7.81 10.34
N ASP A 95 7.80 -6.71 10.71
CA ASP A 95 7.14 -5.55 11.29
C ASP A 95 6.17 -4.92 10.28
N ILE A 96 5.16 -4.25 10.80
CA ILE A 96 4.17 -3.54 10.01
C ILE A 96 4.49 -2.05 9.98
N VAL A 97 4.38 -1.44 8.82
CA VAL A 97 4.46 0.02 8.67
C VAL A 97 3.10 0.59 8.27
N ILE A 98 2.56 1.45 9.14
CA ILE A 98 1.35 2.21 8.86
C ILE A 98 1.75 3.63 8.43
N ALA A 99 1.30 4.04 7.25
CA ALA A 99 1.65 5.36 6.73
C ALA A 99 1.13 6.50 7.61
N ALA A 100 2.03 7.38 8.05
CA ALA A 100 1.69 8.71 8.56
C ALA A 100 1.64 9.73 7.42
N ARG A 101 2.51 9.53 6.44
CA ARG A 101 2.57 10.26 5.17
C ARG A 101 3.31 9.41 4.13
N VAL A 102 3.10 9.74 2.88
CA VAL A 102 3.79 9.12 1.75
C VAL A 102 4.48 10.19 0.94
N VAL A 103 5.71 9.93 0.52
CA VAL A 103 6.57 10.87 -0.20
C VAL A 103 7.01 10.25 -1.51
N ASN A 104 6.95 10.99 -2.59
CA ASN A 104 7.46 10.56 -3.90
C ASN A 104 8.90 11.06 -4.10
N LEU A 105 9.81 10.14 -4.41
CA LEU A 105 11.18 10.44 -4.81
C LEU A 105 11.47 9.86 -6.20
N PRO A 106 11.05 10.57 -7.26
CA PRO A 106 11.36 10.14 -8.62
C PRO A 106 12.87 10.31 -8.90
N GLY A 107 13.37 9.47 -9.82
CA GLY A 107 14.76 9.58 -10.28
C GLY A 107 15.76 8.79 -9.43
N THR A 108 17.00 9.23 -9.47
CA THR A 108 18.16 8.59 -8.84
C THR A 108 18.51 9.24 -7.48
N PRO A 109 19.26 8.54 -6.60
CA PRO A 109 19.71 9.11 -5.33
C PRO A 109 20.47 10.44 -5.46
N VAL A 110 21.16 10.66 -6.56
CA VAL A 110 21.85 11.94 -6.85
C VAL A 110 20.84 13.06 -7.08
N GLU A 111 19.79 12.77 -7.83
CA GLU A 111 18.72 13.76 -8.11
C GLU A 111 17.92 14.10 -6.87
N TRP A 112 17.73 13.15 -5.94
CA TRP A 112 17.02 13.39 -4.69
C TRP A 112 17.67 14.45 -3.82
N SER A 113 19.01 14.55 -3.84
CA SER A 113 19.75 15.55 -3.06
C SER A 113 19.67 16.98 -3.63
N ILE A 114 19.19 17.13 -4.88
CA ILE A 114 19.20 18.40 -5.60
C ILE A 114 17.78 19.04 -5.66
N ASN A 115 16.72 18.24 -5.68
CA ASN A 115 15.36 18.68 -6.04
C ASN A 115 14.50 19.24 -4.89
N GLY A 116 15.07 19.47 -3.72
CA GLY A 116 14.33 20.06 -2.58
C GLY A 116 13.37 19.10 -1.87
N ALA A 117 12.49 19.66 -1.04
CA ALA A 117 11.53 18.85 -0.28
C ALA A 117 10.50 18.20 -1.20
N PRO A 118 10.39 16.87 -1.19
CA PRO A 118 9.44 16.16 -2.05
C PRO A 118 8.00 16.40 -1.63
N GLU A 119 7.09 16.30 -2.59
CA GLU A 119 5.65 16.32 -2.32
C GLU A 119 5.27 15.18 -1.37
N SER A 120 4.41 15.48 -0.42
CA SER A 120 3.93 14.49 0.55
C SER A 120 2.42 14.46 0.62
N LEU A 121 1.84 13.25 0.67
CA LEU A 121 0.43 12.98 0.80
C LEU A 121 0.12 12.36 2.17
N GLY A 122 -0.96 12.82 2.80
CA GLY A 122 -1.43 12.27 4.08
C GLY A 122 -2.57 11.28 3.87
N PRO A 123 -2.54 10.11 4.50
CA PRO A 123 -3.66 9.16 4.46
C PRO A 123 -4.87 9.67 5.24
N ASP A 124 -6.04 9.08 4.96
CA ASP A 124 -7.24 9.35 5.73
C ASP A 124 -7.03 8.98 7.23
N ARG A 125 -7.49 9.87 8.09
CA ARG A 125 -7.30 9.70 9.55
C ARG A 125 -8.02 8.47 10.10
N THR A 126 -9.22 8.21 9.63
CA THR A 126 -10.05 7.10 10.11
C THR A 126 -9.44 5.77 9.71
N LEU A 127 -9.00 5.65 8.45
CA LEU A 127 -8.32 4.46 7.95
C LEU A 127 -7.00 4.19 8.70
N ARG A 128 -6.23 5.25 8.97
CA ARG A 128 -4.99 5.12 9.75
C ARG A 128 -5.24 4.63 11.17
N LEU A 129 -6.26 5.15 11.85
CA LEU A 129 -6.63 4.71 13.20
C LEU A 129 -7.15 3.26 13.18
N ALA A 130 -7.97 2.90 12.20
CA ALA A 130 -8.47 1.54 12.03
C ALA A 130 -7.32 0.55 11.79
N ALA A 131 -6.36 0.89 10.92
CA ALA A 131 -5.18 0.08 10.66
C ALA A 131 -4.36 -0.13 11.94
N ARG A 132 -4.13 0.94 12.71
CA ARG A 132 -3.44 0.85 14.01
C ARG A 132 -4.16 -0.11 14.96
N THR A 133 -5.45 0.06 15.18
CA THR A 133 -6.22 -0.81 16.05
C THR A 133 -6.16 -2.27 15.59
N ALA A 134 -6.25 -2.51 14.28
CA ALA A 134 -6.17 -3.86 13.73
C ALA A 134 -4.81 -4.50 13.99
N VAL A 135 -3.70 -3.78 13.83
CA VAL A 135 -2.36 -4.31 14.09
C VAL A 135 -2.15 -4.56 15.58
N GLU A 136 -2.59 -3.66 16.46
CA GLU A 136 -2.50 -3.84 17.91
C GLU A 136 -3.19 -5.13 18.41
N VAL A 137 -4.30 -5.53 17.77
CA VAL A 137 -5.00 -6.78 18.10
C VAL A 137 -4.21 -8.02 17.68
N THR A 138 -3.39 -7.92 16.63
CA THR A 138 -2.56 -9.07 16.15
C THR A 138 -1.35 -9.33 17.04
N GLY A 139 -0.90 -8.35 17.82
CA GLY A 139 0.32 -8.42 18.61
C GLY A 139 1.60 -8.33 17.78
N LEU A 140 1.52 -7.94 16.52
CA LEU A 140 2.69 -7.68 15.68
C LEU A 140 3.30 -6.32 16.02
N ASP A 141 4.63 -6.24 15.93
CA ASP A 141 5.32 -4.97 16.05
C ASP A 141 5.00 -4.07 14.86
N TYR A 142 4.83 -2.79 15.12
CA TYR A 142 4.52 -1.84 14.06
C TYR A 142 5.17 -0.48 14.24
N HIS A 143 5.40 0.16 13.13
CA HIS A 143 5.92 1.52 13.04
C HIS A 143 4.90 2.44 12.36
N HIS A 144 4.84 3.68 12.82
CA HIS A 144 3.98 4.69 12.24
C HIS A 144 4.85 5.82 11.70
N GLY A 145 4.99 5.92 10.38
CA GLY A 145 5.97 6.84 9.82
C GLY A 145 5.80 7.17 8.34
N THR A 146 6.88 7.67 7.77
CA THR A 146 6.95 8.08 6.38
C THR A 146 7.28 6.89 5.48
N ILE A 147 6.43 6.61 4.51
CA ILE A 147 6.74 5.71 3.39
C ILE A 147 7.27 6.54 2.24
N VAL A 148 8.43 6.16 1.72
CA VAL A 148 9.04 6.80 0.54
C VAL A 148 8.86 5.89 -0.66
N THR A 149 8.15 6.36 -1.69
CA THR A 149 8.02 5.66 -2.95
C THR A 149 9.09 6.14 -3.92
N VAL A 150 9.83 5.20 -4.48
CA VAL A 150 10.93 5.42 -5.42
C VAL A 150 10.69 4.68 -6.73
N SER A 151 11.30 5.15 -7.83
CA SER A 151 11.16 4.49 -9.14
C SER A 151 11.83 3.12 -9.21
N THR A 152 12.87 2.91 -8.41
CA THR A 152 13.63 1.66 -8.34
C THR A 152 14.02 1.37 -6.90
N ALA A 153 13.67 0.19 -6.41
CA ALA A 153 13.96 -0.23 -5.04
C ALA A 153 15.47 -0.12 -4.74
N PRO A 154 15.84 0.48 -3.60
CA PRO A 154 17.24 0.57 -3.17
C PRO A 154 17.83 -0.83 -2.95
N ARG A 155 18.99 -1.08 -3.54
CA ARG A 155 19.66 -2.41 -3.50
C ARG A 155 20.65 -2.55 -2.35
N THR A 156 20.94 -1.48 -1.64
CA THR A 156 21.96 -1.49 -0.56
C THR A 156 21.42 -0.89 0.73
N ALA A 157 21.84 -1.42 1.87
CA ALA A 157 21.52 -0.87 3.17
C ALA A 157 21.95 0.60 3.32
N GLY A 158 23.04 1.01 2.67
CA GLY A 158 23.48 2.41 2.68
C GLY A 158 22.48 3.36 2.01
N MET A 159 21.87 2.97 0.90
CA MET A 159 20.82 3.76 0.24
C MET A 159 19.56 3.84 1.10
N LYS A 160 19.15 2.74 1.74
CA LYS A 160 18.01 2.71 2.64
C LYS A 160 18.23 3.60 3.87
N ARG A 161 19.39 3.48 4.52
CA ARG A 161 19.76 4.36 5.65
C ARG A 161 19.77 5.84 5.27
N TRP A 162 20.28 6.16 4.07
CA TRP A 162 20.24 7.54 3.59
C TRP A 162 18.80 8.09 3.52
N LEU A 163 17.80 7.30 3.09
CA LEU A 163 16.39 7.68 3.11
C LEU A 163 15.90 7.91 4.55
N GLY A 164 16.27 7.03 5.48
CA GLY A 164 15.96 7.17 6.91
C GLY A 164 16.51 8.47 7.50
N ASP A 165 17.78 8.77 7.23
CA ASP A 165 18.47 9.91 7.81
C ASP A 165 18.07 11.25 7.17
N SER A 166 17.94 11.28 5.83
CA SER A 166 17.73 12.53 5.09
C SER A 166 16.27 12.95 5.01
N ILE A 167 15.34 11.98 4.97
CA ILE A 167 13.90 12.22 4.74
C ILE A 167 13.06 11.81 5.95
N ASN A 168 13.68 11.25 6.97
CA ASN A 168 12.99 10.63 8.11
C ASN A 168 12.03 9.52 7.66
N ALA A 169 12.46 8.74 6.66
CA ALA A 169 11.69 7.60 6.18
C ALA A 169 11.66 6.47 7.23
N THR A 170 10.59 5.72 7.25
CA THR A 170 10.39 4.47 8.00
C THR A 170 10.39 3.28 7.04
N ALA A 171 9.94 3.48 5.82
CA ALA A 171 9.90 2.43 4.81
C ALA A 171 10.13 2.99 3.42
N VAL A 172 10.55 2.12 2.51
CA VAL A 172 10.67 2.43 1.08
C VAL A 172 9.96 1.36 0.24
N ASP A 173 9.20 1.82 -0.75
CA ASP A 173 8.49 0.98 -1.72
C ASP A 173 8.56 1.56 -3.14
N THR A 174 7.78 1.01 -4.06
CA THR A 174 7.71 1.47 -5.46
C THR A 174 6.30 1.82 -5.93
N GLU A 175 5.27 1.76 -5.09
CA GLU A 175 3.86 1.88 -5.50
C GLU A 175 3.01 2.85 -4.67
N THR A 176 3.21 2.93 -3.37
CA THR A 176 2.24 3.55 -2.43
C THR A 176 1.90 4.99 -2.77
N HIS A 177 2.86 5.81 -3.19
CA HIS A 177 2.57 7.20 -3.56
C HIS A 177 1.65 7.26 -4.79
N ALA A 178 1.85 6.41 -5.78
CA ALA A 178 1.03 6.39 -6.98
C ALA A 178 -0.42 5.99 -6.68
N VAL A 179 -0.62 5.05 -5.75
CA VAL A 179 -1.95 4.68 -5.24
C VAL A 179 -2.59 5.87 -4.51
N ALA A 180 -1.84 6.51 -3.60
CA ALA A 180 -2.30 7.65 -2.81
C ALA A 180 -2.70 8.84 -3.69
N ASP A 181 -1.88 9.17 -4.68
CA ASP A 181 -2.13 10.28 -5.61
C ASP A 181 -3.37 10.02 -6.48
N ALA A 182 -3.49 8.83 -7.06
CA ALA A 182 -4.66 8.48 -7.87
C ALA A 182 -5.95 8.46 -7.05
N ALA A 183 -5.93 7.88 -5.85
CA ALA A 183 -7.09 7.89 -4.95
C ALA A 183 -7.47 9.31 -4.51
N GLY A 184 -6.47 10.11 -4.11
CA GLY A 184 -6.68 11.49 -3.68
C GLY A 184 -7.25 12.39 -4.78
N LYS A 185 -6.79 12.26 -6.02
CA LYS A 185 -7.32 12.98 -7.20
C LYS A 185 -8.78 12.62 -7.49
N ALA A 186 -9.16 11.38 -7.21
CA ALA A 186 -10.54 10.91 -7.36
C ALA A 186 -11.43 11.22 -6.14
N GLY A 187 -10.88 11.81 -5.08
CA GLY A 187 -11.62 12.08 -3.84
C GLY A 187 -11.94 10.85 -3.02
N VAL A 188 -11.24 9.72 -3.26
CA VAL A 188 -11.44 8.47 -2.52
C VAL A 188 -10.49 8.42 -1.33
N PRO A 189 -11.00 8.21 -0.09
CA PRO A 189 -10.17 8.04 1.10
C PRO A 189 -9.18 6.87 0.90
N TRP A 190 -7.94 7.08 1.34
CA TRP A 190 -6.90 6.05 1.21
C TRP A 190 -6.06 5.88 2.48
N GLY A 191 -5.49 4.70 2.64
CA GLY A 191 -4.52 4.35 3.66
C GLY A 191 -3.43 3.44 3.11
N SER A 192 -2.38 3.19 3.90
CA SER A 192 -1.35 2.22 3.53
C SER A 192 -0.85 1.46 4.75
N VAL A 193 -0.72 0.14 4.55
CA VAL A 193 -0.21 -0.83 5.53
C VAL A 193 0.72 -1.78 4.80
N LEU A 194 2.02 -1.70 5.10
CA LEU A 194 3.05 -2.51 4.47
C LEU A 194 3.73 -3.40 5.50
N SER A 195 4.27 -4.53 5.07
CA SER A 195 5.14 -5.38 5.90
C SER A 195 6.59 -5.24 5.46
N ILE A 196 7.50 -5.11 6.41
CA ILE A 196 8.92 -5.06 6.13
C ILE A 196 9.39 -6.43 5.65
N LEU A 197 10.00 -6.47 4.47
CA LEU A 197 10.55 -7.68 3.88
C LEU A 197 12.04 -7.82 4.18
N ASP A 198 12.78 -6.71 4.14
CA ASP A 198 14.22 -6.66 4.30
C ASP A 198 14.68 -5.33 4.91
N ASN A 199 15.82 -5.35 5.57
CA ASN A 199 16.49 -4.20 6.19
C ASN A 199 17.92 -4.01 5.65
#